data_0bb0d644fb19dde46c8ea83093e4ec31
#
_entry.id   0bb0d644fb19dde46c8ea83093e4ec31
#
_cell.length_a   1.000
_cell.length_b   1.000
_cell.length_c   1.000
_cell.angle_alpha   90.00
_cell.angle_beta   90.00
_cell.angle_gamma   90.00
#
_symmetry.space_group_name_H-M   'P 1'
#
loop_
_entity.id
_entity.type
_entity.pdbx_description
1 polymer ?
#
loop_
_entity_poly.entity_id
_entity_poly.type
_entity_poly.pdbx_seq_one_letter_code
_entity_poly.pdbx_strand_id
1 'polypeptide(L)'
;MKEKVIVAAVQLDIALFDAAKNLEKMEAAIKVAKTEKNADLIIFPELSSIGYIKGRDKEFGCQYINCADKIPGEFTEALGNLARKYGVYIISGMTEQHPSIPGTLYNSAVLINPNGTLTGVHRKAHIPGYEKHYFVPANTNDVFETDLGTIGIGICYDNQFAELTRTYALKGAEILVMLWNMPNFSNDGTILHRLTSVRAFENRMYAISCNRIGENNGIDFFGYSAIANPLGELIASAEGEDTIIYGTLERNTLLTERAQMPVFRDRRPDLYGELTKPL
;
A
#
# COMPACT_ATOMS: atom_id res chain seq x y z
N MET A 1 1.97 -6.31 17.96
CA MET A 1 1.79 -4.85 17.67
C MET A 1 2.18 -4.04 18.90
N LYS A 2 2.82 -2.87 18.71
CA LYS A 2 3.05 -1.84 19.74
C LYS A 2 1.71 -1.44 20.37
N GLU A 3 1.67 -1.04 21.64
CA GLU A 3 0.42 -0.71 22.36
C GLU A 3 -0.42 0.35 21.63
N LYS A 4 0.24 1.34 21.05
CA LYS A 4 -0.38 2.40 20.25
C LYS A 4 0.53 2.74 19.08
N VAL A 5 -0.03 2.76 17.86
CA VAL A 5 0.65 3.15 16.63
C VAL A 5 -0.13 4.28 15.98
N ILE A 6 0.54 5.37 15.64
CA ILE A 6 -0.05 6.48 14.88
C ILE A 6 0.36 6.33 13.43
N VAL A 7 -0.63 6.15 12.55
CA VAL A 7 -0.41 6.03 11.11
C VAL A 7 -0.89 7.27 10.36
N ALA A 8 -0.21 7.59 9.27
CA ALA A 8 -0.58 8.64 8.33
C ALA A 8 -0.67 8.04 6.92
N ALA A 9 -1.83 8.11 6.28
CA ALA A 9 -1.97 7.80 4.86
C ALA A 9 -2.01 9.12 4.07
N VAL A 10 -1.06 9.27 3.15
CA VAL A 10 -0.83 10.52 2.41
C VAL A 10 -1.49 10.43 1.05
N GLN A 11 -2.60 11.11 0.89
CA GLN A 11 -3.34 11.22 -0.36
C GLN A 11 -2.84 12.44 -1.13
N LEU A 12 -2.03 12.22 -2.16
CA LEU A 12 -1.39 13.30 -2.91
C LEU A 12 -1.41 13.02 -4.43
N ASP A 13 -1.20 14.08 -5.21
CA ASP A 13 -0.95 13.98 -6.64
C ASP A 13 0.51 13.58 -6.91
N ILE A 14 0.69 12.63 -7.82
CA ILE A 14 1.99 12.08 -8.22
C ILE A 14 2.39 12.64 -9.59
N ALA A 15 3.53 13.32 -9.65
CA ALA A 15 4.10 13.81 -10.91
C ALA A 15 4.60 12.63 -11.76
N LEU A 16 4.22 12.65 -13.04
CA LEU A 16 4.65 11.63 -14.00
C LEU A 16 6.12 11.83 -14.36
N PHE A 17 6.90 10.75 -14.32
CA PHE A 17 8.34 10.71 -14.68
C PHE A 17 9.26 11.60 -13.84
N ASP A 18 8.81 12.14 -12.71
CA ASP A 18 9.56 13.08 -11.89
C ASP A 18 9.70 12.58 -10.44
N ALA A 19 10.61 11.62 -10.25
CA ALA A 19 10.87 11.04 -8.93
C ALA A 19 11.39 12.08 -7.92
N ALA A 20 12.17 13.06 -8.37
CA ALA A 20 12.71 14.09 -7.50
C ALA A 20 11.59 14.98 -6.93
N LYS A 21 10.68 15.45 -7.79
CA LYS A 21 9.50 16.22 -7.36
C LYS A 21 8.59 15.42 -6.44
N ASN A 22 8.41 14.12 -6.72
CA ASN A 22 7.62 13.26 -5.85
C ASN A 22 8.27 13.09 -4.48
N LEU A 23 9.58 12.91 -4.41
CA LEU A 23 10.32 12.86 -3.15
C LEU A 23 10.22 14.18 -2.34
N GLU A 24 10.25 15.35 -3.00
CA GLU A 24 10.02 16.62 -2.34
C GLU A 24 8.63 16.72 -1.70
N LYS A 25 7.57 16.31 -2.45
CA LYS A 25 6.20 16.24 -1.93
C LYS A 25 6.11 15.27 -0.75
N MET A 26 6.74 14.09 -0.87
CA MET A 26 6.76 13.08 0.18
C MET A 26 7.46 13.60 1.44
N GLU A 27 8.61 14.28 1.31
CA GLU A 27 9.31 14.88 2.45
C GLU A 27 8.44 15.92 3.15
N ALA A 28 7.76 16.79 2.40
CA ALA A 28 6.85 17.79 2.96
C ALA A 28 5.73 17.13 3.79
N ALA A 29 5.11 16.06 3.24
CA ALA A 29 4.06 15.31 3.93
C ALA A 29 4.59 14.58 5.18
N ILE A 30 5.78 13.96 5.10
CA ILE A 30 6.44 13.31 6.25
C ILE A 30 6.67 14.32 7.38
N LYS A 31 7.19 15.49 7.03
CA LYS A 31 7.44 16.57 8.00
C LYS A 31 6.15 16.98 8.70
N VAL A 32 5.07 17.20 7.95
CA VAL A 32 3.75 17.56 8.49
C VAL A 32 3.24 16.45 9.41
N ALA A 33 3.20 15.21 8.93
CA ALA A 33 2.70 14.07 9.71
C ALA A 33 3.49 13.85 11.02
N LYS A 34 4.81 14.04 10.97
CA LYS A 34 5.66 13.94 12.16
C LYS A 34 5.44 15.08 13.12
N THR A 35 5.34 16.31 12.62
CA THR A 35 5.21 17.51 13.46
C THR A 35 3.83 17.60 14.13
N GLU A 36 2.76 17.31 13.38
CA GLU A 36 1.39 17.52 13.87
C GLU A 36 0.88 16.37 14.74
N LYS A 37 1.21 15.13 14.38
CA LYS A 37 0.64 13.93 15.02
C LYS A 37 1.68 12.98 15.59
N ASN A 38 2.99 13.26 15.42
CA ASN A 38 4.06 12.35 15.78
C ASN A 38 3.86 10.94 15.21
N ALA A 39 3.49 10.86 13.90
CA ALA A 39 3.23 9.60 13.22
C ALA A 39 4.40 8.62 13.34
N ASP A 40 4.09 7.35 13.54
CA ASP A 40 5.04 6.22 13.59
C ASP A 40 5.24 5.61 12.20
N LEU A 41 4.16 5.54 11.38
CA LEU A 41 4.14 4.95 10.04
C LEU A 41 3.50 5.94 9.06
N ILE A 42 4.19 6.19 7.96
CA ILE A 42 3.71 7.05 6.88
C ILE A 42 3.60 6.24 5.59
N ILE A 43 2.45 6.34 4.94
CA ILE A 43 2.08 5.49 3.81
C ILE A 43 1.82 6.38 2.59
N PHE A 44 2.46 6.05 1.46
CA PHE A 44 2.28 6.69 0.16
C PHE A 44 1.62 5.74 -0.83
N PRO A 45 0.92 6.26 -1.86
CA PRO A 45 0.20 5.46 -2.83
C PRO A 45 1.06 4.50 -3.66
N GLU A 46 0.39 3.67 -4.45
CA GLU A 46 1.00 2.84 -5.50
C GLU A 46 1.75 3.71 -6.51
N LEU A 47 2.89 3.22 -7.04
CA LEU A 47 3.71 3.87 -8.07
C LEU A 47 4.07 5.34 -7.78
N SER A 48 4.27 5.67 -6.51
CA SER A 48 4.59 7.05 -6.06
C SER A 48 5.95 7.54 -6.56
N SER A 49 6.80 6.67 -7.09
CA SER A 49 8.11 7.09 -7.62
C SER A 49 7.98 7.91 -8.90
N ILE A 50 7.27 7.40 -9.92
CA ILE A 50 7.23 8.01 -11.26
C ILE A 50 5.82 8.09 -11.88
N GLY A 51 4.77 7.84 -11.09
CA GLY A 51 3.39 7.95 -11.55
C GLY A 51 2.86 6.71 -12.28
N TYR A 52 1.63 6.83 -12.79
CA TYR A 52 0.89 5.71 -13.35
C TYR A 52 1.11 5.55 -14.85
N ILE A 53 1.02 4.32 -15.31
CA ILE A 53 1.15 3.93 -16.71
C ILE A 53 -0.04 4.44 -17.56
N LYS A 54 0.13 4.42 -18.87
CA LYS A 54 -0.99 4.53 -19.81
C LYS A 54 -1.15 3.23 -20.60
N GLY A 55 -2.13 3.18 -21.47
CA GLY A 55 -2.32 2.08 -22.41
C GLY A 55 -1.06 1.78 -23.23
N ARG A 56 -1.05 0.71 -24.00
CA ARG A 56 0.12 0.28 -24.79
C ARG A 56 0.60 1.39 -25.72
N ASP A 57 1.79 1.91 -25.45
CA ASP A 57 2.46 2.97 -26.18
C ASP A 57 3.97 2.73 -26.13
N LYS A 58 4.62 2.69 -27.30
CA LYS A 58 6.03 2.32 -27.39
C LYS A 58 6.96 3.39 -26.80
N GLU A 59 6.69 4.65 -27.09
CA GLU A 59 7.53 5.77 -26.64
C GLU A 59 7.40 5.94 -25.14
N PHE A 60 6.18 5.97 -24.65
CA PHE A 60 5.89 5.99 -23.21
C PHE A 60 6.54 4.80 -22.50
N GLY A 61 6.41 3.58 -23.04
CA GLY A 61 6.98 2.38 -22.43
C GLY A 61 8.51 2.45 -22.32
N CYS A 62 9.20 2.94 -23.36
CA CYS A 62 10.63 3.15 -23.31
C CYS A 62 11.03 4.17 -22.23
N GLN A 63 10.33 5.28 -22.15
CA GLN A 63 10.56 6.30 -21.12
C GLN A 63 10.29 5.74 -19.73
N TYR A 64 9.18 5.02 -19.55
CA TYR A 64 8.79 4.44 -18.27
C TYR A 64 9.82 3.44 -17.74
N ILE A 65 10.36 2.58 -18.63
CA ILE A 65 11.45 1.65 -18.28
C ILE A 65 12.71 2.41 -17.85
N ASN A 66 13.06 3.48 -18.57
CA ASN A 66 14.26 4.26 -18.28
C ASN A 66 14.17 5.06 -16.97
N CYS A 67 12.94 5.44 -16.53
CA CYS A 67 12.69 6.14 -15.26
C CYS A 67 12.50 5.18 -14.08
N ALA A 68 12.32 3.88 -14.32
CA ALA A 68 12.20 2.89 -13.26
C ALA A 68 13.52 2.72 -12.50
N ASP A 69 13.44 2.42 -11.21
CA ASP A 69 14.62 2.27 -10.37
C ASP A 69 14.78 0.82 -9.88
N LYS A 70 15.94 0.49 -9.36
CA LYS A 70 16.24 -0.81 -8.73
C LYS A 70 15.82 -0.81 -7.26
N ILE A 71 15.76 -2.01 -6.69
CA ILE A 71 15.66 -2.19 -5.24
C ILE A 71 16.83 -3.06 -4.76
N PRO A 72 17.76 -2.51 -3.92
CA PRO A 72 17.88 -1.10 -3.55
C PRO A 72 18.36 -0.21 -4.71
N GLY A 73 17.99 1.08 -4.66
CA GLY A 73 18.34 2.08 -5.66
C GLY A 73 18.11 3.49 -5.12
N GLU A 74 18.26 4.50 -5.98
CA GLU A 74 18.26 5.93 -5.59
C GLU A 74 16.97 6.33 -4.87
N PHE A 75 15.82 5.88 -5.34
CA PHE A 75 14.54 6.19 -4.73
C PHE A 75 14.43 5.57 -3.32
N THR A 76 14.81 4.31 -3.15
CA THR A 76 14.78 3.64 -1.83
C THR A 76 15.80 4.21 -0.87
N GLU A 77 16.97 4.63 -1.34
CA GLU A 77 17.99 5.31 -0.54
C GLU A 77 17.51 6.69 -0.07
N ALA A 78 16.86 7.46 -0.95
CA ALA A 78 16.24 8.73 -0.59
C ALA A 78 15.15 8.55 0.49
N LEU A 79 14.25 7.60 0.33
CA LEU A 79 13.26 7.24 1.36
C LEU A 79 13.92 6.81 2.67
N GLY A 80 15.02 6.04 2.60
CA GLY A 80 15.82 5.64 3.76
C GLY A 80 16.38 6.83 4.52
N ASN A 81 16.87 7.84 3.80
CA ASN A 81 17.36 9.09 4.39
C ASN A 81 16.23 9.87 5.08
N LEU A 82 15.03 9.93 4.46
CA LEU A 82 13.86 10.56 5.06
C LEU A 82 13.39 9.80 6.30
N ALA A 83 13.30 8.46 6.23
CA ALA A 83 12.92 7.63 7.36
C ALA A 83 13.83 7.87 8.57
N ARG A 84 15.14 7.91 8.34
CA ARG A 84 16.16 8.19 9.38
C ARG A 84 16.05 9.62 9.91
N LYS A 85 15.89 10.60 9.03
CA LYS A 85 15.80 12.02 9.39
C LYS A 85 14.62 12.30 10.32
N TYR A 86 13.48 11.66 10.07
CA TYR A 86 12.24 11.92 10.81
C TYR A 86 11.92 10.84 11.86
N GLY A 87 12.68 9.74 11.92
CA GLY A 87 12.47 8.65 12.86
C GLY A 87 11.12 7.95 12.66
N VAL A 88 10.77 7.59 11.41
CA VAL A 88 9.47 7.03 11.03
C VAL A 88 9.63 5.80 10.13
N TYR A 89 8.67 4.89 10.18
CA TYR A 89 8.49 3.89 9.13
C TYR A 89 7.86 4.53 7.89
N ILE A 90 8.30 4.11 6.71
CA ILE A 90 7.73 4.55 5.43
C ILE A 90 7.33 3.34 4.60
N ILE A 91 6.09 3.34 4.09
CA ILE A 91 5.65 2.43 3.02
C ILE A 91 5.34 3.28 1.79
N SER A 92 5.92 2.89 0.64
CA SER A 92 5.71 3.60 -0.61
C SER A 92 5.66 2.65 -1.79
N GLY A 93 4.73 2.88 -2.72
CA GLY A 93 4.74 2.22 -4.02
C GLY A 93 5.82 2.80 -4.94
N MET A 94 6.39 1.95 -5.80
CA MET A 94 7.37 2.35 -6.81
C MET A 94 7.37 1.44 -8.03
N THR A 95 7.90 1.95 -9.13
CA THR A 95 8.23 1.15 -10.32
C THR A 95 9.63 0.57 -10.17
N GLU A 96 9.70 -0.77 -10.07
CA GLU A 96 10.96 -1.49 -9.87
C GLU A 96 11.47 -2.10 -11.18
N GLN A 97 12.74 -1.91 -11.51
CA GLN A 97 13.42 -2.68 -12.55
C GLN A 97 13.63 -4.12 -12.08
N HIS A 98 13.34 -5.08 -12.95
CA HIS A 98 13.65 -6.48 -12.66
C HIS A 98 15.16 -6.66 -12.42
N PRO A 99 15.59 -7.35 -11.35
CA PRO A 99 17.00 -7.40 -10.96
C PRO A 99 17.92 -8.03 -11.98
N SER A 100 17.39 -8.90 -12.86
CA SER A 100 18.21 -9.67 -13.82
C SER A 100 17.81 -9.49 -15.29
N ILE A 101 16.60 -9.00 -15.59
CA ILE A 101 16.08 -8.93 -16.96
C ILE A 101 15.83 -7.46 -17.33
N PRO A 102 16.72 -6.82 -18.10
CA PRO A 102 16.53 -5.44 -18.54
C PRO A 102 15.20 -5.26 -19.30
N GLY A 103 14.52 -4.16 -19.05
CA GLY A 103 13.24 -3.84 -19.70
C GLY A 103 12.02 -4.54 -19.11
N THR A 104 12.20 -5.38 -18.08
CA THR A 104 11.13 -6.01 -17.32
C THR A 104 10.94 -5.24 -16.01
N LEU A 105 9.69 -5.00 -15.61
CA LEU A 105 9.35 -4.21 -14.45
C LEU A 105 8.47 -4.98 -13.46
N TYR A 106 8.57 -4.60 -12.18
CA TYR A 106 7.60 -4.91 -11.15
C TYR A 106 6.91 -3.62 -10.66
N ASN A 107 5.66 -3.76 -10.30
CA ASN A 107 4.95 -2.79 -9.47
C ASN A 107 5.18 -3.20 -8.02
N SER A 108 5.94 -2.41 -7.27
CA SER A 108 6.49 -2.79 -5.97
C SER A 108 6.11 -1.80 -4.88
N ALA A 109 6.00 -2.29 -3.66
CA ALA A 109 5.91 -1.51 -2.44
C ALA A 109 7.10 -1.81 -1.55
N VAL A 110 7.73 -0.78 -1.01
CA VAL A 110 8.86 -0.89 -0.10
C VAL A 110 8.45 -0.48 1.30
N LEU A 111 8.96 -1.20 2.30
CA LEU A 111 8.86 -0.88 3.72
C LEU A 111 10.25 -0.52 4.24
N ILE A 112 10.39 0.68 4.77
CA ILE A 112 11.65 1.22 5.30
C ILE A 112 11.46 1.55 6.78
N ASN A 113 12.39 1.11 7.62
CA ASN A 113 12.34 1.33 9.06
C ASN A 113 12.95 2.71 9.45
N PRO A 114 12.77 3.17 10.71
CA PRO A 114 13.30 4.46 11.17
C PRO A 114 14.83 4.60 11.12
N ASN A 115 15.56 3.50 10.96
CA ASN A 115 17.03 3.53 10.77
C ASN A 115 17.41 3.72 9.29
N GLY A 116 16.41 3.85 8.41
CA GLY A 116 16.60 3.99 6.96
C GLY A 116 16.92 2.66 6.25
N THR A 117 16.70 1.51 6.91
CA THR A 117 16.94 0.20 6.33
C THR A 117 15.68 -0.29 5.61
N LEU A 118 15.86 -0.82 4.41
CA LEU A 118 14.82 -1.53 3.67
C LEU A 118 14.47 -2.83 4.43
N THR A 119 13.29 -2.88 5.00
CA THR A 119 12.80 -3.99 5.85
C THR A 119 11.99 -5.00 5.04
N GLY A 120 11.32 -4.55 3.98
CA GLY A 120 10.49 -5.42 3.15
C GLY A 120 10.23 -4.87 1.77
N VAL A 121 9.96 -5.79 0.84
CA VAL A 121 9.52 -5.48 -0.52
C VAL A 121 8.35 -6.41 -0.85
N HIS A 122 7.19 -5.83 -1.15
CA HIS A 122 6.09 -6.56 -1.76
C HIS A 122 6.01 -6.19 -3.24
N ARG A 123 6.00 -7.18 -4.12
CA ARG A 123 5.75 -7.02 -5.55
C ARG A 123 4.35 -7.47 -5.87
N LYS A 124 3.60 -6.66 -6.62
CA LYS A 124 2.20 -6.92 -6.99
C LYS A 124 2.04 -8.33 -7.59
N ALA A 125 1.18 -9.13 -6.99
CA ALA A 125 0.96 -10.52 -7.39
C ALA A 125 -0.10 -10.64 -8.50
N HIS A 126 -1.09 -9.75 -8.51
CA HIS A 126 -2.19 -9.75 -9.46
C HIS A 126 -2.11 -8.52 -10.36
N ILE A 127 -1.76 -8.72 -11.63
CA ILE A 127 -1.59 -7.63 -12.60
C ILE A 127 -2.86 -7.52 -13.45
N PRO A 128 -3.64 -6.41 -13.34
CA PRO A 128 -4.86 -6.23 -14.11
C PRO A 128 -4.62 -5.75 -15.54
N GLY A 129 -5.54 -6.05 -16.45
CA GLY A 129 -5.72 -5.45 -17.76
C GLY A 129 -4.44 -5.09 -18.51
N TYR A 130 -4.31 -3.84 -18.89
CA TYR A 130 -3.19 -3.33 -19.68
C TYR A 130 -1.88 -3.14 -18.86
N GLU A 131 -1.93 -3.20 -17.52
CA GLU A 131 -0.72 -3.23 -16.69
C GLU A 131 0.21 -4.40 -17.05
N LYS A 132 -0.34 -5.50 -17.59
CA LYS A 132 0.42 -6.65 -18.10
C LYS A 132 1.39 -6.32 -19.25
N HIS A 133 1.26 -5.16 -19.86
CA HIS A 133 2.21 -4.69 -20.87
C HIS A 133 3.50 -4.14 -20.25
N TYR A 134 3.48 -3.81 -18.96
CA TYR A 134 4.58 -3.18 -18.24
C TYR A 134 5.12 -4.07 -17.13
N PHE A 135 4.26 -4.71 -16.37
CA PHE A 135 4.63 -5.40 -15.15
C PHE A 135 4.44 -6.92 -15.25
N VAL A 136 5.35 -7.63 -14.60
CA VAL A 136 5.21 -9.06 -14.37
C VAL A 136 4.71 -9.34 -12.96
N PRO A 137 3.90 -10.39 -12.75
CA PRO A 137 3.42 -10.76 -11.42
C PRO A 137 4.54 -11.33 -10.56
N ALA A 138 4.46 -11.10 -9.26
CA ALA A 138 5.33 -11.79 -8.30
C ALA A 138 4.66 -13.05 -7.74
N ASN A 139 5.50 -13.91 -7.16
CA ASN A 139 5.08 -15.19 -6.57
C ASN A 139 5.20 -15.18 -5.03
N THR A 140 5.25 -13.99 -4.41
CA THR A 140 5.40 -13.83 -2.96
C THR A 140 4.15 -13.20 -2.35
N ASN A 141 3.88 -13.60 -1.10
CA ASN A 141 2.79 -13.07 -0.29
C ASN A 141 3.26 -12.92 1.16
N ASP A 142 4.41 -12.28 1.35
CA ASP A 142 5.06 -12.17 2.65
C ASP A 142 4.38 -11.14 3.54
N VAL A 143 4.57 -11.30 4.86
CA VAL A 143 4.27 -10.31 5.86
C VAL A 143 5.57 -9.85 6.50
N PHE A 144 5.60 -8.63 7.02
CA PHE A 144 6.81 -7.99 7.50
C PHE A 144 6.71 -7.70 8.99
N GLU A 145 7.59 -8.29 9.78
CA GLU A 145 7.70 -8.03 11.21
C GLU A 145 8.38 -6.68 11.46
N THR A 146 7.76 -5.85 12.28
CA THR A 146 8.26 -4.53 12.68
C THR A 146 8.01 -4.27 14.16
N ASP A 147 8.64 -3.24 14.72
CA ASP A 147 8.33 -2.79 16.09
C ASP A 147 6.89 -2.27 16.24
N LEU A 148 6.25 -1.91 15.14
CA LEU A 148 4.85 -1.48 15.12
C LEU A 148 3.87 -2.65 15.19
N GLY A 149 4.29 -3.82 14.73
CA GLY A 149 3.51 -5.03 14.55
C GLY A 149 3.80 -5.69 13.20
N THR A 150 3.12 -6.78 12.90
CA THR A 150 3.26 -7.51 11.64
C THR A 150 2.38 -6.85 10.57
N ILE A 151 2.99 -6.45 9.45
CA ILE A 151 2.35 -5.71 8.37
C ILE A 151 2.22 -6.59 7.12
N GLY A 152 1.01 -6.69 6.58
CA GLY A 152 0.75 -7.18 5.22
C GLY A 152 0.60 -6.01 4.26
N ILE A 153 1.15 -6.12 3.05
CA ILE A 153 1.04 -5.08 2.02
C ILE A 153 0.39 -5.67 0.78
N GLY A 154 -0.66 -5.02 0.28
CA GLY A 154 -1.30 -5.34 -1.00
C GLY A 154 -1.30 -4.12 -1.92
N ILE A 155 -1.10 -4.35 -3.21
CA ILE A 155 -1.06 -3.26 -4.21
C ILE A 155 -2.29 -3.35 -5.10
N CYS A 156 -3.20 -2.36 -4.99
CA CYS A 156 -4.34 -2.13 -5.88
C CYS A 156 -5.16 -3.40 -6.15
N TYR A 157 -5.02 -4.01 -7.31
CA TYR A 157 -5.76 -5.20 -7.71
C TYR A 157 -5.55 -6.40 -6.79
N ASP A 158 -4.42 -6.52 -6.09
CA ASP A 158 -4.21 -7.53 -5.05
C ASP A 158 -5.31 -7.52 -3.99
N ASN A 159 -5.81 -6.35 -3.65
CA ASN A 159 -6.80 -6.15 -2.60
C ASN A 159 -8.24 -6.52 -3.01
N GLN A 160 -8.47 -6.84 -4.31
CA GLN A 160 -9.72 -7.43 -4.77
C GLN A 160 -9.84 -8.91 -4.33
N PHE A 161 -8.71 -9.57 -4.05
CA PHE A 161 -8.66 -10.99 -3.70
C PHE A 161 -8.67 -11.18 -2.18
N ALA A 162 -9.80 -11.60 -1.64
CA ALA A 162 -9.97 -11.88 -0.21
C ALA A 162 -8.98 -12.95 0.28
N GLU A 163 -8.63 -13.89 -0.59
CA GLU A 163 -7.70 -14.99 -0.34
C GLU A 163 -6.31 -14.46 0.02
N LEU A 164 -5.82 -13.42 -0.67
CA LEU A 164 -4.51 -12.83 -0.38
C LEU A 164 -4.51 -12.15 0.98
N THR A 165 -5.50 -11.30 1.26
CA THR A 165 -5.59 -10.59 2.54
C THR A 165 -5.83 -11.55 3.71
N ARG A 166 -6.62 -12.62 3.50
CA ARG A 166 -6.77 -13.72 4.46
C ARG A 166 -5.45 -14.44 4.71
N THR A 167 -4.65 -14.66 3.66
CA THR A 167 -3.33 -15.29 3.79
C THR A 167 -2.40 -14.44 4.65
N TYR A 168 -2.38 -13.12 4.48
CA TYR A 168 -1.62 -12.23 5.36
C TYR A 168 -2.06 -12.34 6.82
N ALA A 169 -3.38 -12.31 7.05
CA ALA A 169 -3.94 -12.45 8.40
C ALA A 169 -3.54 -13.78 9.07
N LEU A 170 -3.55 -14.88 8.30
CA LEU A 170 -3.13 -16.21 8.78
C LEU A 170 -1.62 -16.32 9.01
N LYS A 171 -0.82 -15.49 8.33
CA LYS A 171 0.61 -15.31 8.60
C LYS A 171 0.88 -14.36 9.78
N GLY A 172 -0.15 -13.89 10.46
CA GLY A 172 -0.05 -13.07 11.66
C GLY A 172 -0.13 -11.57 11.44
N ALA A 173 -0.46 -11.09 10.25
CA ALA A 173 -0.62 -9.66 10.01
C ALA A 173 -1.64 -9.06 10.99
N GLU A 174 -1.26 -7.93 11.57
CA GLU A 174 -2.06 -7.12 12.48
C GLU A 174 -2.53 -5.83 11.80
N ILE A 175 -1.77 -5.40 10.78
CA ILE A 175 -1.99 -4.20 9.99
C ILE A 175 -1.93 -4.60 8.51
N LEU A 176 -2.97 -4.28 7.74
CA LEU A 176 -3.01 -4.39 6.28
C LEU A 176 -2.86 -3.00 5.67
N VAL A 177 -1.86 -2.83 4.84
CA VAL A 177 -1.65 -1.61 4.05
C VAL A 177 -2.00 -1.91 2.60
N MET A 178 -2.93 -1.15 2.05
CA MET A 178 -3.45 -1.26 0.69
C MET A 178 -3.08 0.01 -0.08
N LEU A 179 -2.11 -0.10 -0.99
CA LEU A 179 -1.68 1.00 -1.85
C LEU A 179 -2.51 0.99 -3.14
N TRP A 180 -2.94 2.17 -3.58
CA TRP A 180 -3.83 2.29 -4.72
C TRP A 180 -3.39 3.36 -5.73
N ASN A 181 -3.64 3.07 -7.00
CA ASN A 181 -3.87 4.02 -8.07
C ASN A 181 -5.24 3.71 -8.67
N MET A 182 -6.30 3.84 -7.85
CA MET A 182 -7.66 3.54 -8.28
C MET A 182 -8.20 4.68 -9.13
N PRO A 183 -8.44 4.43 -10.44
CA PRO A 183 -9.01 5.42 -11.32
C PRO A 183 -10.49 5.67 -11.05
N ASN A 184 -10.98 6.83 -11.47
CA ASN A 184 -12.38 7.21 -11.35
C ASN A 184 -13.23 6.59 -12.48
N PHE A 185 -13.46 5.28 -12.44
CA PHE A 185 -14.27 4.59 -13.45
C PHE A 185 -15.78 4.69 -13.23
N SER A 186 -16.23 4.98 -12.01
CA SER A 186 -17.65 4.86 -11.64
C SER A 186 -18.21 6.07 -10.92
N ASN A 187 -17.44 7.12 -10.71
CA ASN A 187 -17.78 8.29 -9.88
C ASN A 187 -18.20 7.93 -8.43
N ASP A 188 -17.91 6.70 -7.98
CA ASP A 188 -18.20 6.23 -6.61
C ASP A 188 -16.92 5.89 -5.87
N GLY A 189 -16.27 6.91 -5.32
CA GLY A 189 -15.05 6.75 -4.49
C GLY A 189 -15.27 5.93 -3.22
N THR A 190 -16.52 5.83 -2.74
CA THR A 190 -16.84 5.09 -1.51
C THR A 190 -16.54 3.59 -1.61
N ILE A 191 -16.25 3.07 -2.80
CA ILE A 191 -15.82 1.67 -2.97
C ILE A 191 -14.55 1.36 -2.15
N LEU A 192 -13.59 2.30 -2.06
CA LEU A 192 -12.39 2.10 -1.25
C LEU A 192 -12.71 2.10 0.24
N HIS A 193 -13.64 2.94 0.69
CA HIS A 193 -14.12 2.94 2.08
C HIS A 193 -14.73 1.58 2.44
N ARG A 194 -15.65 1.07 1.59
CA ARG A 194 -16.29 -0.24 1.80
C ARG A 194 -15.27 -1.37 1.80
N LEU A 195 -14.35 -1.36 0.84
CA LEU A 195 -13.34 -2.42 0.74
C LEU A 195 -12.39 -2.41 1.94
N THR A 196 -11.97 -1.23 2.41
CA THR A 196 -11.16 -1.08 3.62
C THR A 196 -11.87 -1.64 4.84
N SER A 197 -13.14 -1.29 5.03
CA SER A 197 -13.99 -1.80 6.12
C SER A 197 -14.12 -3.33 6.07
N VAL A 198 -14.42 -3.88 4.90
CA VAL A 198 -14.59 -5.34 4.74
C VAL A 198 -13.29 -6.09 5.00
N ARG A 199 -12.16 -5.63 4.44
CA ARG A 199 -10.86 -6.29 4.67
C ARG A 199 -10.43 -6.25 6.13
N ALA A 200 -10.71 -5.16 6.85
CA ALA A 200 -10.48 -5.06 8.28
C ALA A 200 -11.38 -6.03 9.07
N PHE A 201 -12.68 -5.99 8.82
CA PHE A 201 -13.69 -6.78 9.54
C PHE A 201 -13.51 -8.27 9.37
N GLU A 202 -13.41 -8.77 8.14
CA GLU A 202 -13.30 -10.20 7.87
C GLU A 202 -12.01 -10.83 8.39
N ASN A 203 -10.93 -10.03 8.53
CA ASN A 203 -9.62 -10.50 8.96
C ASN A 203 -9.24 -10.05 10.37
N ARG A 204 -10.14 -9.36 11.10
CA ARG A 204 -9.88 -8.86 12.45
C ARG A 204 -8.51 -8.22 12.57
N MET A 205 -8.22 -7.26 11.69
CA MET A 205 -6.98 -6.48 11.67
C MET A 205 -7.26 -5.03 11.29
N TYR A 206 -6.34 -4.13 11.56
CA TYR A 206 -6.43 -2.78 11.02
C TYR A 206 -6.20 -2.81 9.51
N ALA A 207 -6.95 -2.02 8.75
CA ALA A 207 -6.75 -1.87 7.31
C ALA A 207 -6.63 -0.39 6.94
N ILE A 208 -5.66 -0.09 6.07
CA ILE A 208 -5.33 1.27 5.64
C ILE A 208 -5.29 1.27 4.11
N SER A 209 -6.20 1.98 3.47
CA SER A 209 -6.16 2.29 2.03
C SER A 209 -5.51 3.65 1.83
N CYS A 210 -4.48 3.71 1.02
CA CYS A 210 -3.80 4.92 0.61
C CYS A 210 -3.90 5.04 -0.92
N ASN A 211 -4.77 5.93 -1.41
CA ASN A 211 -4.94 6.22 -2.82
C ASN A 211 -4.36 7.60 -3.16
N ARG A 212 -4.08 7.82 -4.43
CA ARG A 212 -3.69 9.13 -4.94
C ARG A 212 -4.87 9.93 -5.45
N ILE A 213 -4.62 11.21 -5.70
CA ILE A 213 -5.46 12.12 -6.48
C ILE A 213 -4.75 12.57 -7.75
N GLY A 214 -5.37 13.46 -8.49
CA GLY A 214 -4.81 14.10 -9.69
C GLY A 214 -4.95 13.25 -10.94
N GLU A 215 -4.26 13.63 -11.99
CA GLU A 215 -4.37 13.03 -13.32
C GLU A 215 -3.01 12.54 -13.82
N ASN A 216 -2.95 11.40 -14.49
CA ASN A 216 -1.82 10.98 -15.32
C ASN A 216 -2.36 10.37 -16.62
N ASN A 217 -1.87 10.86 -17.77
CA ASN A 217 -2.18 10.33 -19.09
C ASN A 217 -3.69 10.28 -19.43
N GLY A 218 -4.48 11.25 -19.00
CA GLY A 218 -5.92 11.30 -19.20
C GLY A 218 -6.72 10.40 -18.24
N ILE A 219 -6.07 9.85 -17.23
CA ILE A 219 -6.71 9.03 -16.19
C ILE A 219 -6.78 9.85 -14.90
N ASP A 220 -7.99 10.12 -14.43
CA ASP A 220 -8.28 10.79 -13.17
C ASP A 220 -8.27 9.80 -12.00
N PHE A 221 -7.67 10.20 -10.88
CA PHE A 221 -7.64 9.45 -9.62
C PHE A 221 -8.41 10.21 -8.55
N PHE A 222 -9.28 9.53 -7.83
CA PHE A 222 -10.31 10.18 -7.02
C PHE A 222 -9.99 10.29 -5.52
N GLY A 223 -8.89 9.73 -5.03
CA GLY A 223 -8.60 9.75 -3.60
C GLY A 223 -9.37 8.69 -2.81
N TYR A 224 -10.18 9.13 -1.84
CA TYR A 224 -10.97 8.28 -0.93
C TYR A 224 -10.13 7.30 -0.12
N SER A 225 -8.98 7.74 0.35
CA SER A 225 -8.16 7.01 1.31
C SER A 225 -8.94 6.79 2.61
N ALA A 226 -8.68 5.67 3.30
CA ALA A 226 -9.42 5.30 4.50
C ALA A 226 -8.58 4.47 5.47
N ILE A 227 -8.92 4.54 6.75
CA ILE A 227 -8.35 3.72 7.83
C ILE A 227 -9.51 3.08 8.59
N ALA A 228 -9.51 1.76 8.71
CA ALA A 228 -10.52 1.00 9.42
C ALA A 228 -9.93 0.22 10.61
N ASN A 229 -10.70 0.12 11.69
CA ASN A 229 -10.39 -0.70 12.84
C ASN A 229 -10.79 -2.19 12.62
N PRO A 230 -10.44 -3.13 13.49
CA PRO A 230 -10.79 -4.55 13.35
C PRO A 230 -12.29 -4.88 13.36
N LEU A 231 -13.15 -3.92 13.73
CA LEU A 231 -14.62 -4.01 13.59
C LEU A 231 -15.10 -3.60 12.19
N GLY A 232 -14.22 -3.11 11.33
CA GLY A 232 -14.58 -2.57 10.01
C GLY A 232 -15.12 -1.15 10.06
N GLU A 233 -15.05 -0.46 11.20
CA GLU A 233 -15.43 0.93 11.34
C GLU A 233 -14.32 1.83 10.77
N LEU A 234 -14.71 2.80 9.95
CA LEU A 234 -13.76 3.81 9.48
C LEU A 234 -13.42 4.76 10.62
N ILE A 235 -12.16 4.78 11.02
CA ILE A 235 -11.65 5.70 12.05
C ILE A 235 -11.08 6.98 11.45
N ALA A 236 -10.78 6.98 10.15
CA ALA A 236 -10.46 8.15 9.35
C ALA A 236 -10.74 7.87 7.88
N SER A 237 -11.14 8.90 7.13
CA SER A 237 -11.33 8.84 5.68
C SER A 237 -11.14 10.21 5.05
N ALA A 238 -10.78 10.23 3.76
CA ALA A 238 -10.76 11.40 2.90
C ALA A 238 -11.75 11.26 1.75
N GLU A 239 -12.01 12.35 1.06
CA GLU A 239 -12.68 12.37 -0.23
C GLU A 239 -11.63 12.66 -1.35
N GLY A 240 -11.88 13.59 -2.23
CA GLY A 240 -11.04 13.85 -3.40
C GLY A 240 -9.96 14.93 -3.24
N GLU A 241 -9.72 15.42 -2.04
CA GLU A 241 -8.76 16.47 -1.74
C GLU A 241 -7.32 15.96 -1.50
N ASP A 242 -6.32 16.82 -1.73
CA ASP A 242 -4.93 16.59 -1.26
C ASP A 242 -4.91 16.69 0.26
N THR A 243 -4.62 15.59 0.94
CA THR A 243 -4.71 15.54 2.40
C THR A 243 -3.90 14.40 3.01
N ILE A 244 -3.72 14.49 4.32
CA ILE A 244 -3.15 13.42 5.14
C ILE A 244 -4.21 12.98 6.14
N ILE A 245 -4.66 11.74 6.06
CA ILE A 245 -5.54 11.16 7.10
C ILE A 245 -4.72 10.43 8.15
N TYR A 246 -5.17 10.52 9.39
CA TYR A 246 -4.48 9.94 10.54
C TYR A 246 -5.35 8.94 11.27
N GLY A 247 -4.76 7.82 11.69
CA GLY A 247 -5.42 6.84 12.53
C GLY A 247 -4.55 6.44 13.72
N THR A 248 -5.22 6.17 14.84
CA THR A 248 -4.60 5.55 16.00
C THR A 248 -4.97 4.08 16.04
N LEU A 249 -3.97 3.20 15.95
CA LEU A 249 -4.15 1.76 16.03
C LEU A 249 -3.81 1.32 17.46
N GLU A 250 -4.76 0.73 18.15
CA GLU A 250 -4.61 0.28 19.53
C GLU A 250 -4.54 -1.24 19.61
N ARG A 251 -3.47 -1.77 20.21
CA ARG A 251 -3.28 -3.22 20.36
C ARG A 251 -4.41 -3.89 21.09
N ASN A 252 -4.93 -3.24 22.14
CA ASN A 252 -6.02 -3.79 22.94
C ASN A 252 -7.30 -4.01 22.11
N THR A 253 -7.66 -3.07 21.24
CA THR A 253 -8.80 -3.22 20.31
C THR A 253 -8.62 -4.44 19.41
N LEU A 254 -7.43 -4.61 18.81
CA LEU A 254 -7.13 -5.76 17.97
C LEU A 254 -7.31 -7.09 18.72
N LEU A 255 -6.75 -7.19 19.93
CA LEU A 255 -6.78 -8.42 20.72
C LEU A 255 -8.20 -8.74 21.21
N THR A 256 -8.94 -7.72 21.66
CA THR A 256 -10.33 -7.86 22.09
C THR A 256 -11.20 -8.40 20.95
N GLU A 257 -11.08 -7.84 19.75
CA GLU A 257 -11.88 -8.27 18.61
C GLU A 257 -11.53 -9.69 18.15
N ARG A 258 -10.26 -10.05 18.16
CA ARG A 258 -9.81 -11.42 17.85
C ARG A 258 -10.26 -12.45 18.90
N ALA A 259 -10.40 -12.02 20.17
CA ALA A 259 -10.89 -12.87 21.24
C ALA A 259 -12.41 -13.07 21.18
N GLN A 260 -13.17 -11.99 20.91
CA GLN A 260 -14.64 -12.04 20.84
C GLN A 260 -15.13 -12.79 19.59
N MET A 261 -14.47 -12.60 18.47
CA MET A 261 -14.82 -13.26 17.18
C MET A 261 -13.60 -14.00 16.63
N PRO A 262 -13.34 -15.22 17.11
CA PRO A 262 -12.13 -15.98 16.80
C PRO A 262 -12.18 -16.63 15.40
N VAL A 263 -12.37 -15.82 14.36
CA VAL A 263 -12.57 -16.25 12.96
C VAL A 263 -11.44 -17.15 12.44
N PHE A 264 -10.23 -17.02 12.97
CA PHE A 264 -9.09 -17.84 12.53
C PHE A 264 -9.17 -19.28 13.08
N ARG A 265 -9.64 -19.44 14.32
CA ARG A 265 -9.87 -20.73 14.95
C ARG A 265 -11.06 -21.47 14.33
N ASP A 266 -12.11 -20.73 13.99
CA ASP A 266 -13.41 -21.29 13.59
C ASP A 266 -13.45 -21.54 12.06
N ARG A 267 -12.36 -21.29 11.33
CA ARG A 267 -12.24 -21.62 9.90
C ARG A 267 -12.40 -23.12 9.65
N ARG A 268 -12.99 -23.46 8.50
CA ARG A 268 -13.18 -24.81 8.01
C ARG A 268 -12.40 -25.03 6.70
N PRO A 269 -11.04 -25.14 6.76
CA PRO A 269 -10.22 -25.32 5.55
C PRO A 269 -10.62 -26.53 4.70
N ASP A 270 -11.19 -27.54 5.36
CA ASP A 270 -11.75 -28.74 4.73
C ASP A 270 -12.89 -28.44 3.73
N LEU A 271 -13.55 -27.28 3.85
CA LEU A 271 -14.62 -26.84 2.95
C LEU A 271 -14.13 -25.94 1.81
N TYR A 272 -12.87 -25.48 1.82
CA TYR A 272 -12.37 -24.44 0.92
C TYR A 272 -11.52 -24.97 -0.24
N GLY A 273 -11.60 -26.26 -0.54
CA GLY A 273 -10.77 -26.89 -1.57
C GLY A 273 -10.89 -26.27 -2.96
N GLU A 274 -12.07 -25.70 -3.29
CA GLU A 274 -12.29 -25.04 -4.59
C GLU A 274 -11.42 -23.79 -4.79
N LEU A 275 -11.03 -23.09 -3.68
CA LEU A 275 -10.20 -21.87 -3.77
C LEU A 275 -8.79 -22.13 -4.30
N THR A 276 -8.33 -23.39 -4.26
CA THR A 276 -6.96 -23.74 -4.68
C THR A 276 -6.92 -24.52 -6.01
N LYS A 277 -8.07 -24.77 -6.62
CA LYS A 277 -8.13 -25.41 -7.93
C LYS A 277 -7.89 -24.39 -9.04
N PRO A 278 -7.07 -24.73 -10.04
CA PRO A 278 -6.99 -23.89 -11.25
C PRO A 278 -8.34 -23.95 -12.01
N LEU A 279 -8.64 -22.87 -12.74
CA LEU A 279 -9.79 -22.79 -13.64
C LEU A 279 -9.60 -23.70 -14.84
#